data_64fb5ed18333c2f7420d83054d9a8aa2
#
_entry.id   64fb5ed18333c2f7420d83054d9a8aa2
#
_cell.length_a   1.000
_cell.length_b   1.000
_cell.length_c   1.000
_cell.angle_alpha   90.00
_cell.angle_beta   90.00
_cell.angle_gamma   90.00
#
_symmetry.space_group_name_H-M   'P 1'
#
loop_
_entity.id
_entity.type
_entity.pdbx_description
1 polymer ?
#
loop_
_entity_poly.entity_id
_entity_poly.type
_entity_poly.pdbx_seq_one_letter_code
_entity_poly.pdbx_strand_id
1 'polypeptide(L)'
;KKADTVYHNGTIYTVTEDFRKPSQLPPPNTVEVVATLNGKIVFVGSESEAKAQGFLNASNVNKIVDLKGKTMLPGFVDGHGHFPGQGELDLFQANLNSPPIGTMTSIKDYIPVLAALAAQTEEGKAVTGKGFDDTLVTEKSYPTKEDLDEASTKHPIVIVHTSDHINAGNSLAFKLAGFKRSDIGEDGVYVRDGKPYIGVRTVKKTDGWDFTGVCAETEAMGLLNAATQNN
;
A
#
# COMPACT_ATOMS: atom_id res chain seq x y z
N LYS A 1 22.94 -5.25 39.78
CA LYS A 1 22.57 -3.96 39.22
C LYS A 1 21.05 -3.77 39.21
N LYS A 2 20.58 -2.51 39.29
CA LYS A 2 19.14 -2.18 39.29
C LYS A 2 18.58 -2.03 37.89
N ALA A 3 19.41 -1.68 36.92
CA ALA A 3 19.02 -1.54 35.54
C ALA A 3 20.20 -1.80 34.58
N ASP A 4 19.85 -2.26 33.35
CA ASP A 4 20.80 -2.33 32.26
C ASP A 4 20.95 -0.96 31.60
N THR A 5 19.84 -0.30 31.34
CA THR A 5 19.83 1.04 30.71
C THR A 5 18.81 1.92 31.40
N VAL A 6 19.17 3.18 31.63
CA VAL A 6 18.28 4.23 32.09
C VAL A 6 18.29 5.38 31.09
N TYR A 7 17.12 5.83 30.69
CA TYR A 7 16.89 6.97 29.80
C TYR A 7 16.37 8.14 30.62
N HIS A 8 16.92 9.33 30.45
CA HIS A 8 16.50 10.53 31.16
C HIS A 8 16.78 11.82 30.35
N ASN A 9 16.39 12.96 30.93
CA ASN A 9 16.62 14.29 30.33
C ASN A 9 16.00 14.43 28.91
N GLY A 10 14.74 14.01 28.77
CA GLY A 10 13.95 14.15 27.57
C GLY A 10 12.45 14.04 27.85
N THR A 11 11.61 14.18 26.84
CA THR A 11 10.17 13.97 26.95
C THR A 11 9.87 12.52 26.58
N ILE A 12 9.45 11.71 27.54
CA ILE A 12 9.17 10.29 27.34
C ILE A 12 7.66 10.07 27.41
N TYR A 13 7.05 9.68 26.30
CA TYR A 13 5.64 9.33 26.24
C TYR A 13 5.44 7.86 26.59
N THR A 14 4.48 7.56 27.47
CA THR A 14 4.21 6.18 27.91
C THR A 14 3.19 5.48 27.02
N VAL A 15 2.34 6.23 26.31
CA VAL A 15 1.26 5.71 25.45
C VAL A 15 0.38 4.71 26.22
N THR A 16 -0.01 5.08 27.44
CA THR A 16 -0.84 4.27 28.33
C THR A 16 -2.32 4.67 28.29
N GLU A 17 -2.68 5.62 27.45
CA GLU A 17 -4.03 6.14 27.28
C GLU A 17 -4.94 5.09 26.59
N ASP A 18 -6.24 5.15 26.89
CA ASP A 18 -7.23 4.31 26.21
C ASP A 18 -7.67 4.93 24.88
N PHE A 19 -7.04 4.51 23.77
CA PHE A 19 -7.33 4.99 22.42
C PHE A 19 -8.64 4.47 21.81
N ARG A 20 -9.39 3.61 22.51
CA ARG A 20 -10.70 3.12 22.02
C ARG A 20 -11.78 4.21 22.05
N LYS A 21 -11.50 5.34 22.70
CA LYS A 21 -12.40 6.50 22.79
C LYS A 21 -11.71 7.77 22.29
N PRO A 22 -11.48 7.92 20.97
CA PRO A 22 -10.67 9.02 20.43
C PRO A 22 -11.18 10.42 20.79
N SER A 23 -12.49 10.59 20.93
CA SER A 23 -13.12 11.87 21.32
C SER A 23 -12.91 12.29 22.79
N GLN A 24 -12.35 11.41 23.61
CA GLN A 24 -12.14 11.59 25.05
C GLN A 24 -10.70 11.34 25.47
N LEU A 25 -9.73 11.43 24.55
CA LEU A 25 -8.32 11.22 24.85
C LEU A 25 -7.84 12.29 25.85
N PRO A 26 -7.30 11.88 27.01
CA PRO A 26 -6.62 12.79 27.92
C PRO A 26 -5.34 13.33 27.27
N PRO A 27 -4.73 14.38 27.83
CA PRO A 27 -3.39 14.79 27.44
C PRO A 27 -2.42 13.59 27.52
N PRO A 28 -1.45 13.47 26.60
CA PRO A 28 -0.51 12.36 26.61
C PRO A 28 0.27 12.27 27.92
N ASN A 29 0.32 11.08 28.51
CA ASN A 29 1.12 10.83 29.70
C ASN A 29 2.62 10.87 29.37
N THR A 30 3.33 11.75 30.07
CA THR A 30 4.79 11.86 29.94
C THR A 30 5.48 11.58 31.26
N VAL A 31 6.68 11.05 31.19
CA VAL A 31 7.56 10.80 32.33
C VAL A 31 8.95 11.29 32.01
N GLU A 32 9.78 11.42 33.06
CA GLU A 32 11.14 11.96 32.96
C GLU A 32 12.20 10.85 32.84
N VAL A 33 11.89 9.65 33.37
CA VAL A 33 12.85 8.54 33.42
C VAL A 33 12.17 7.20 33.12
N VAL A 34 12.84 6.39 32.30
CA VAL A 34 12.54 4.97 32.05
C VAL A 34 13.79 4.15 32.28
N ALA A 35 13.69 3.05 33.05
CA ALA A 35 14.77 2.11 33.24
C ALA A 35 14.38 0.70 32.77
N THR A 36 15.33 0.00 32.18
CA THR A 36 15.16 -1.39 31.70
C THR A 36 16.15 -2.32 32.35
N LEU A 37 15.71 -3.57 32.59
CA LEU A 37 16.52 -4.67 33.07
C LEU A 37 16.09 -5.98 32.41
N ASN A 38 17.03 -6.74 31.85
CA ASN A 38 16.75 -8.01 31.17
C ASN A 38 15.62 -7.91 30.14
N GLY A 39 15.63 -6.83 29.31
CA GLY A 39 14.63 -6.61 28.27
C GLY A 39 13.24 -6.17 28.77
N LYS A 40 13.08 -5.88 30.07
CA LYS A 40 11.83 -5.41 30.66
C LYS A 40 11.98 -4.01 31.22
N ILE A 41 10.91 -3.22 31.18
CA ILE A 41 10.83 -1.95 31.89
C ILE A 41 10.67 -2.25 33.37
N VAL A 42 11.55 -1.71 34.20
CA VAL A 42 11.57 -1.90 35.68
C VAL A 42 11.28 -0.63 36.47
N PHE A 43 11.34 0.53 35.81
CA PHE A 43 10.99 1.81 36.38
C PHE A 43 10.45 2.77 35.32
N VAL A 44 9.42 3.51 35.69
CA VAL A 44 8.82 4.61 34.90
C VAL A 44 8.38 5.67 35.91
N GLY A 45 8.84 6.93 35.80
CA GLY A 45 8.45 7.96 36.72
C GLY A 45 9.26 9.25 36.58
N SER A 46 9.26 10.04 37.67
CA SER A 46 9.99 11.30 37.76
C SER A 46 11.49 11.08 37.99
N GLU A 47 12.29 12.11 37.67
CA GLU A 47 13.72 12.09 37.93
C GLU A 47 14.03 12.05 39.41
N SER A 48 13.21 12.71 40.25
CA SER A 48 13.33 12.69 41.70
C SER A 48 13.15 11.31 42.30
N GLU A 49 12.13 10.56 41.85
CA GLU A 49 11.90 9.16 42.25
C GLU A 49 13.01 8.24 41.78
N ALA A 50 13.47 8.42 40.54
CA ALA A 50 14.57 7.65 39.99
C ALA A 50 15.88 7.83 40.80
N LYS A 51 16.17 9.07 41.18
CA LYS A 51 17.30 9.38 42.08
C LYS A 51 17.17 8.73 43.45
N ALA A 52 16.01 8.87 44.09
CA ALA A 52 15.73 8.29 45.39
C ALA A 52 15.87 6.76 45.39
N GLN A 53 15.46 6.13 44.34
CA GLN A 53 15.57 4.67 44.14
C GLN A 53 16.94 4.22 43.58
N GLY A 54 17.85 5.15 43.27
CA GLY A 54 19.20 4.86 42.82
C GLY A 54 19.32 4.42 41.36
N PHE A 55 18.31 4.67 40.51
CA PHE A 55 18.37 4.38 39.06
C PHE A 55 19.29 5.34 38.30
N LEU A 56 19.55 6.54 38.79
CA LEU A 56 20.48 7.50 38.21
C LEU A 56 21.90 7.44 38.85
N ASN A 57 22.16 6.40 39.63
CA ASN A 57 23.50 6.13 40.18
C ASN A 57 24.27 5.19 39.23
N ALA A 58 25.37 5.67 38.68
CA ALA A 58 26.20 4.90 37.75
C ALA A 58 26.74 3.58 38.32
N SER A 59 26.86 3.44 39.66
CA SER A 59 27.25 2.18 40.30
C SER A 59 26.16 1.10 40.22
N ASN A 60 24.92 1.48 40.05
CA ASN A 60 23.76 0.58 40.01
C ASN A 60 23.26 0.24 38.62
N VAL A 61 23.76 0.92 37.58
CA VAL A 61 23.27 0.85 36.21
C VAL A 61 24.42 0.55 35.26
N ASN A 62 24.16 -0.21 34.19
CA ASN A 62 25.19 -0.48 33.18
C ASN A 62 25.39 0.71 32.23
N LYS A 63 24.28 1.38 31.85
CA LYS A 63 24.29 2.49 30.92
C LYS A 63 23.26 3.55 31.30
N ILE A 64 23.66 4.80 31.36
CA ILE A 64 22.75 5.95 31.48
C ILE A 64 22.78 6.69 30.14
N VAL A 65 21.59 6.90 29.55
CA VAL A 65 21.40 7.58 28.26
C VAL A 65 20.76 8.94 28.51
N ASP A 66 21.51 9.98 28.27
CA ASP A 66 21.00 11.34 28.25
C ASP A 66 20.28 11.59 26.90
N LEU A 67 18.98 11.83 26.92
CA LEU A 67 18.17 12.10 25.73
C LEU A 67 18.41 13.52 25.18
N LYS A 68 19.07 14.41 25.93
CA LYS A 68 19.38 15.78 25.50
C LYS A 68 18.16 16.56 25.00
N GLY A 69 17.04 16.45 25.70
CA GLY A 69 15.78 17.09 25.34
C GLY A 69 15.01 16.41 24.19
N LYS A 70 15.50 15.28 23.68
CA LYS A 70 14.79 14.54 22.61
C LYS A 70 13.57 13.81 23.15
N THR A 71 12.65 13.51 22.23
CA THR A 71 11.47 12.71 22.52
C THR A 71 11.77 11.22 22.42
N MET A 72 11.29 10.45 23.40
CA MET A 72 11.30 8.99 23.39
C MET A 72 9.86 8.46 23.37
N LEU A 73 9.62 7.48 22.50
CA LEU A 73 8.34 6.79 22.35
C LEU A 73 8.56 5.28 22.49
N PRO A 74 7.52 4.50 22.84
CA PRO A 74 7.53 3.06 22.62
C PRO A 74 7.78 2.73 21.13
N GLY A 75 8.38 1.58 20.86
CA GLY A 75 8.53 1.10 19.48
C GLY A 75 7.17 0.96 18.81
N PHE A 76 7.11 1.34 17.55
CA PHE A 76 5.87 1.19 16.77
C PHE A 76 5.55 -0.30 16.53
N VAL A 77 4.26 -0.60 16.62
CA VAL A 77 3.69 -1.89 16.22
C VAL A 77 2.92 -1.66 14.94
N ASP A 78 3.34 -2.31 13.85
CA ASP A 78 2.57 -2.31 12.61
C ASP A 78 1.33 -3.17 12.79
N GLY A 79 0.19 -2.51 12.97
CA GLY A 79 -1.11 -3.17 13.14
C GLY A 79 -1.73 -3.65 11.83
N HIS A 80 -1.20 -3.23 10.69
CA HIS A 80 -1.65 -3.62 9.35
C HIS A 80 -0.50 -3.40 8.36
N GLY A 81 0.22 -4.45 8.02
CA GLY A 81 1.32 -4.41 7.06
C GLY A 81 1.15 -5.42 5.93
N HIS A 82 1.67 -5.09 4.75
CA HIS A 82 1.69 -5.94 3.56
C HIS A 82 3.12 -6.37 3.21
N PHE A 83 3.92 -6.71 4.22
CA PHE A 83 5.28 -7.21 3.99
C PHE A 83 5.22 -8.61 3.34
N PRO A 84 6.00 -8.91 2.28
CA PRO A 84 7.02 -8.07 1.64
C PRO A 84 6.53 -7.28 0.40
N GLY A 85 5.23 -7.01 0.27
CA GLY A 85 4.58 -6.47 -0.94
C GLY A 85 5.22 -5.19 -1.50
N GLN A 86 5.75 -4.29 -0.66
CA GLN A 86 6.46 -3.11 -1.16
C GLN A 86 7.77 -3.49 -1.87
N GLY A 87 8.48 -4.51 -1.37
CA GLY A 87 9.70 -5.00 -2.04
C GLY A 87 9.39 -5.67 -3.38
N GLU A 88 8.26 -6.35 -3.51
CA GLU A 88 7.78 -6.90 -4.76
C GLU A 88 7.44 -5.80 -5.76
N LEU A 89 6.73 -4.76 -5.31
CA LEU A 89 6.41 -3.59 -6.13
C LEU A 89 7.69 -2.94 -6.68
N ASP A 90 8.66 -2.68 -5.81
CA ASP A 90 9.87 -1.95 -6.19
C ASP A 90 10.80 -2.75 -7.13
N LEU A 91 10.73 -4.09 -7.07
CA LEU A 91 11.63 -4.97 -7.85
C LEU A 91 11.03 -5.47 -9.16
N PHE A 92 9.72 -5.67 -9.22
CA PHE A 92 9.09 -6.45 -10.30
C PHE A 92 7.88 -5.78 -10.96
N GLN A 93 7.37 -4.69 -10.38
CA GLN A 93 6.16 -4.03 -10.85
C GLN A 93 6.41 -2.54 -11.12
N ALA A 94 5.58 -1.96 -11.97
CA ALA A 94 5.56 -0.51 -12.16
C ALA A 94 4.91 0.16 -10.93
N ASN A 95 5.64 1.08 -10.29
CA ASN A 95 5.10 1.88 -9.19
C ASN A 95 4.24 3.01 -9.77
N LEU A 96 2.92 2.93 -9.59
CA LEU A 96 1.93 3.85 -10.13
C LEU A 96 1.29 4.74 -9.05
N ASN A 97 1.91 4.83 -7.89
CA ASN A 97 1.40 5.63 -6.78
C ASN A 97 1.46 7.12 -7.07
N SER A 98 0.45 7.83 -6.60
CA SER A 98 0.36 9.29 -6.60
C SER A 98 1.06 9.90 -5.37
N PRO A 99 1.37 11.21 -5.36
CA PRO A 99 1.88 11.88 -4.18
C PRO A 99 0.98 11.66 -2.94
N PRO A 100 1.54 11.55 -1.71
CA PRO A 100 2.96 11.81 -1.37
C PRO A 100 3.89 10.59 -1.51
N ILE A 101 3.38 9.40 -1.77
CA ILE A 101 4.17 8.15 -1.81
C ILE A 101 4.71 7.81 -3.19
N GLY A 102 4.25 8.47 -4.22
CA GLY A 102 4.70 8.33 -5.61
C GLY A 102 4.65 9.65 -6.35
N THR A 103 4.68 9.60 -7.68
CA THR A 103 4.80 10.80 -8.52
C THR A 103 3.72 10.93 -9.59
N MET A 104 2.80 9.96 -9.68
CA MET A 104 1.78 9.92 -10.72
C MET A 104 0.68 10.95 -10.45
N THR A 105 0.44 11.86 -11.37
CA THR A 105 -0.57 12.92 -11.28
C THR A 105 -1.61 12.86 -12.40
N SER A 106 -1.36 12.03 -13.42
CA SER A 106 -2.16 11.85 -14.60
C SER A 106 -2.08 10.40 -15.08
N ILE A 107 -3.11 9.90 -15.77
CA ILE A 107 -3.08 8.59 -16.44
C ILE A 107 -1.90 8.53 -17.43
N LYS A 108 -1.58 9.64 -18.08
CA LYS A 108 -0.43 9.70 -19.01
C LYS A 108 0.92 9.46 -18.35
N ASP A 109 1.05 9.69 -17.04
CA ASP A 109 2.29 9.41 -16.30
C ASP A 109 2.55 7.91 -16.16
N TYR A 110 1.51 7.08 -16.23
CA TYR A 110 1.65 5.62 -16.17
C TYR A 110 2.35 5.05 -17.40
N ILE A 111 2.12 5.64 -18.58
CA ILE A 111 2.54 5.10 -19.86
C ILE A 111 4.07 4.93 -19.95
N PRO A 112 4.90 5.98 -19.71
CA PRO A 112 6.35 5.82 -19.79
C PRO A 112 6.92 4.82 -18.78
N VAL A 113 6.33 4.71 -17.59
CA VAL A 113 6.80 3.77 -16.56
C VAL A 113 6.49 2.32 -16.96
N LEU A 114 5.28 2.06 -17.44
CA LEU A 114 4.88 0.76 -17.96
C LEU A 114 5.66 0.38 -19.22
N ALA A 115 5.88 1.32 -20.15
CA ALA A 115 6.67 1.11 -21.35
C ALA A 115 8.14 0.79 -21.04
N ALA A 116 8.73 1.45 -20.04
CA ALA A 116 10.09 1.16 -19.59
C ALA A 116 10.23 -0.25 -19.00
N LEU A 117 9.21 -0.72 -18.24
CA LEU A 117 9.18 -2.09 -17.75
C LEU A 117 8.96 -3.09 -18.90
N ALA A 118 8.07 -2.78 -19.84
CA ALA A 118 7.83 -3.60 -21.03
C ALA A 118 9.12 -3.77 -21.89
N ALA A 119 9.90 -2.71 -22.03
CA ALA A 119 11.17 -2.78 -22.77
C ALA A 119 12.22 -3.70 -22.14
N GLN A 120 12.10 -4.03 -20.86
CA GLN A 120 12.98 -4.94 -20.13
C GLN A 120 12.38 -6.35 -19.99
N THR A 121 11.14 -6.52 -20.42
CA THR A 121 10.39 -7.77 -20.30
C THR A 121 10.39 -8.50 -21.64
N GLU A 122 10.50 -9.82 -21.64
CA GLU A 122 10.41 -10.64 -22.85
C GLU A 122 9.05 -10.47 -23.52
N GLU A 123 9.02 -10.33 -24.84
CA GLU A 123 7.77 -10.15 -25.60
C GLU A 123 6.76 -11.26 -25.29
N GLY A 124 5.53 -10.90 -25.04
CA GLY A 124 4.46 -11.81 -24.62
C GLY A 124 4.36 -12.02 -23.10
N LYS A 125 5.42 -11.76 -22.34
CA LYS A 125 5.36 -11.83 -20.89
C LYS A 125 4.61 -10.65 -20.30
N ALA A 126 4.02 -10.87 -19.11
CA ALA A 126 3.18 -9.87 -18.46
C ALA A 126 3.99 -8.69 -17.92
N VAL A 127 3.42 -7.50 -18.04
CA VAL A 127 3.84 -6.28 -17.37
C VAL A 127 2.79 -5.92 -16.34
N THR A 128 3.21 -5.78 -15.09
CA THR A 128 2.31 -5.45 -13.99
C THR A 128 2.67 -4.14 -13.33
N GLY A 129 1.68 -3.48 -12.75
CA GLY A 129 1.86 -2.26 -11.99
C GLY A 129 0.85 -2.17 -10.85
N LYS A 130 1.17 -1.37 -9.83
CA LYS A 130 0.30 -1.21 -8.66
C LYS A 130 0.29 0.22 -8.17
N GLY A 131 -0.83 0.60 -7.55
CA GLY A 131 -0.95 1.85 -6.81
C GLY A 131 -1.62 2.98 -7.59
N PHE A 132 -2.18 2.72 -8.79
CA PHE A 132 -2.96 3.74 -9.47
C PHE A 132 -4.21 4.12 -8.65
N ASP A 133 -4.60 5.40 -8.72
CA ASP A 133 -5.72 5.94 -7.96
C ASP A 133 -6.48 6.96 -8.82
N ASP A 134 -7.71 6.63 -9.18
CA ASP A 134 -8.58 7.48 -9.99
C ASP A 134 -8.96 8.80 -9.30
N THR A 135 -8.90 8.83 -7.97
CA THR A 135 -9.23 10.03 -7.19
C THR A 135 -8.07 11.02 -7.08
N LEU A 136 -6.84 10.60 -7.36
CA LEU A 136 -5.63 11.41 -7.22
C LEU A 136 -5.07 11.91 -8.56
N VAL A 137 -5.48 11.30 -9.68
CA VAL A 137 -5.07 11.79 -11.01
C VAL A 137 -5.99 12.92 -11.52
N THR A 138 -5.48 13.72 -12.45
CA THR A 138 -6.18 14.88 -12.99
C THR A 138 -7.46 14.52 -13.75
N GLU A 139 -7.48 13.37 -14.40
CA GLU A 139 -8.61 12.88 -15.19
C GLU A 139 -9.80 12.43 -14.33
N LYS A 140 -9.57 12.17 -13.04
CA LYS A 140 -10.60 11.65 -12.10
C LYS A 140 -11.34 10.44 -12.64
N SER A 141 -10.61 9.56 -13.33
CA SER A 141 -11.13 8.37 -13.99
C SER A 141 -10.11 7.23 -13.95
N TYR A 142 -10.60 6.02 -14.21
CA TYR A 142 -9.74 4.86 -14.40
C TYR A 142 -9.06 4.91 -15.76
N PRO A 143 -7.82 4.40 -15.88
CA PRO A 143 -7.19 4.21 -17.19
C PRO A 143 -7.99 3.21 -18.02
N THR A 144 -8.12 3.50 -19.32
CA THR A 144 -8.77 2.61 -20.28
C THR A 144 -7.78 1.58 -20.83
N LYS A 145 -8.28 0.55 -21.50
CA LYS A 145 -7.40 -0.41 -22.20
C LYS A 145 -6.60 0.26 -23.31
N GLU A 146 -7.17 1.27 -23.96
CA GLU A 146 -6.51 2.07 -24.98
C GLU A 146 -5.36 2.90 -24.41
N ASP A 147 -5.53 3.51 -23.23
CA ASP A 147 -4.45 4.21 -22.54
C ASP A 147 -3.28 3.26 -22.26
N LEU A 148 -3.57 2.04 -21.79
CA LEU A 148 -2.53 1.05 -21.49
C LEU A 148 -1.91 0.44 -22.73
N ASP A 149 -2.63 0.37 -23.87
CA ASP A 149 -2.09 -0.03 -25.16
C ASP A 149 -1.00 0.93 -25.66
N GLU A 150 -1.02 2.21 -25.26
CA GLU A 150 0.04 3.16 -25.58
C GLU A 150 1.40 2.76 -24.97
N ALA A 151 1.38 2.06 -23.83
CA ALA A 151 2.62 1.56 -23.21
C ALA A 151 3.16 0.33 -23.94
N SER A 152 2.32 -0.62 -24.30
CA SER A 152 2.68 -1.78 -25.13
C SER A 152 1.43 -2.55 -25.60
N THR A 153 1.45 -2.94 -26.87
CA THR A 153 0.51 -3.91 -27.45
C THR A 153 1.10 -5.33 -27.56
N LYS A 154 2.38 -5.51 -27.19
CA LYS A 154 3.10 -6.78 -27.26
C LYS A 154 3.13 -7.54 -25.95
N HIS A 155 2.82 -6.88 -24.84
CA HIS A 155 2.79 -7.42 -23.49
C HIS A 155 1.37 -7.32 -22.93
N PRO A 156 0.82 -8.36 -22.29
CA PRO A 156 -0.38 -8.19 -21.48
C PRO A 156 -0.04 -7.30 -20.28
N ILE A 157 -0.72 -6.16 -20.19
CA ILE A 157 -0.53 -5.20 -19.10
C ILE A 157 -1.72 -5.31 -18.16
N VAL A 158 -1.47 -5.54 -16.87
CA VAL A 158 -2.49 -5.49 -15.81
C VAL A 158 -1.97 -4.65 -14.66
N ILE A 159 -2.73 -3.63 -14.29
CA ILE A 159 -2.41 -2.76 -13.17
C ILE A 159 -3.47 -2.84 -12.08
N VAL A 160 -3.03 -2.74 -10.83
CA VAL A 160 -3.86 -2.90 -9.65
C VAL A 160 -4.06 -1.56 -8.98
N HIS A 161 -5.30 -1.23 -8.67
CA HIS A 161 -5.66 -0.01 -7.95
C HIS A 161 -5.11 -0.04 -6.51
N THR A 162 -4.91 1.15 -5.92
CA THR A 162 -4.41 1.29 -4.55
C THR A 162 -5.28 0.59 -3.50
N SER A 163 -6.57 0.39 -3.78
CA SER A 163 -7.50 -0.32 -2.89
C SER A 163 -7.44 -1.86 -2.98
N ASP A 164 -6.70 -2.42 -3.93
CA ASP A 164 -6.69 -3.86 -4.26
C ASP A 164 -8.05 -4.44 -4.73
N HIS A 165 -9.04 -3.60 -5.03
CA HIS A 165 -10.40 -4.01 -5.43
C HIS A 165 -10.74 -3.73 -6.90
N ILE A 166 -9.81 -3.17 -7.66
CA ILE A 166 -10.00 -2.81 -9.07
C ILE A 166 -8.70 -3.09 -9.82
N ASN A 167 -8.84 -3.74 -10.97
CA ASN A 167 -7.75 -3.92 -11.93
C ASN A 167 -8.09 -3.21 -13.23
N ALA A 168 -7.08 -2.68 -13.91
CA ALA A 168 -7.19 -2.27 -15.30
C ALA A 168 -6.18 -3.05 -16.16
N GLY A 169 -6.60 -3.39 -17.38
CA GLY A 169 -5.77 -4.14 -18.31
C GLY A 169 -5.85 -3.60 -19.72
N ASN A 170 -4.80 -3.80 -20.49
CA ASN A 170 -4.76 -3.44 -21.90
C ASN A 170 -5.54 -4.44 -22.77
N SER A 171 -5.67 -4.13 -24.08
CA SER A 171 -6.41 -4.96 -25.03
C SER A 171 -5.88 -6.39 -25.11
N LEU A 172 -4.55 -6.58 -25.02
CA LEU A 172 -3.95 -7.91 -25.06
C LEU A 172 -4.27 -8.72 -23.79
N ALA A 173 -4.25 -8.09 -22.62
CA ALA A 173 -4.65 -8.75 -21.37
C ALA A 173 -6.10 -9.25 -21.42
N PHE A 174 -7.03 -8.41 -21.88
CA PHE A 174 -8.44 -8.81 -22.07
C PHE A 174 -8.59 -9.96 -23.05
N LYS A 175 -7.86 -9.92 -24.17
CA LYS A 175 -7.86 -10.99 -25.16
C LYS A 175 -7.37 -12.31 -24.58
N LEU A 176 -6.24 -12.30 -23.87
CA LEU A 176 -5.64 -13.49 -23.26
C LEU A 176 -6.49 -14.05 -22.11
N ALA A 177 -7.17 -13.18 -21.38
CA ALA A 177 -8.15 -13.57 -20.36
C ALA A 177 -9.45 -14.18 -20.96
N GLY A 178 -9.58 -14.17 -22.29
CA GLY A 178 -10.70 -14.76 -23.01
C GLY A 178 -11.96 -13.90 -23.03
N PHE A 179 -11.85 -12.59 -22.80
CA PHE A 179 -12.98 -11.68 -22.94
C PHE A 179 -13.32 -11.48 -24.43
N LYS A 180 -14.60 -11.60 -24.78
CA LYS A 180 -15.09 -11.44 -26.14
C LYS A 180 -16.20 -10.40 -26.19
N ARG A 181 -16.10 -9.42 -27.08
CA ARG A 181 -17.16 -8.41 -27.29
C ARG A 181 -18.51 -9.01 -27.62
N SER A 182 -18.53 -10.17 -28.29
CA SER A 182 -19.75 -10.91 -28.60
C SER A 182 -20.53 -11.37 -27.37
N ASP A 183 -19.87 -11.43 -26.24
CA ASP A 183 -20.46 -11.91 -24.99
C ASP A 183 -21.00 -10.73 -24.14
N ILE A 184 -20.98 -9.51 -24.68
CA ILE A 184 -21.62 -8.33 -24.10
C ILE A 184 -23.04 -8.25 -24.64
N GLY A 185 -24.03 -8.31 -23.73
CA GLY A 185 -25.44 -8.21 -24.08
C GLY A 185 -25.84 -6.82 -24.62
N GLU A 186 -27.05 -6.72 -25.16
CA GLU A 186 -27.60 -5.46 -25.67
C GLU A 186 -27.73 -4.37 -24.58
N ASP A 187 -27.81 -4.78 -23.31
CA ASP A 187 -27.83 -3.94 -22.11
C ASP A 187 -26.41 -3.51 -21.64
N GLY A 188 -25.35 -4.01 -22.31
CA GLY A 188 -23.99 -3.72 -21.98
C GLY A 188 -23.39 -4.61 -20.88
N VAL A 189 -24.11 -5.61 -20.39
CA VAL A 189 -23.62 -6.55 -19.37
C VAL A 189 -22.78 -7.64 -20.05
N TYR A 190 -21.56 -7.85 -19.56
CA TYR A 190 -20.73 -8.97 -19.98
C TYR A 190 -21.25 -10.27 -19.37
N VAL A 191 -21.42 -11.29 -20.18
CA VAL A 191 -21.92 -12.62 -19.78
C VAL A 191 -20.87 -13.67 -20.13
N ARG A 192 -20.53 -14.56 -19.19
CA ARG A 192 -19.65 -15.71 -19.42
C ARG A 192 -20.24 -16.94 -18.76
N ASP A 193 -20.27 -18.05 -19.47
CA ASP A 193 -20.85 -19.32 -19.00
C ASP A 193 -22.29 -19.15 -18.45
N GLY A 194 -23.09 -18.27 -19.09
CA GLY A 194 -24.44 -17.94 -18.69
C GLY A 194 -24.60 -17.08 -17.43
N LYS A 195 -23.49 -16.54 -16.90
CA LYS A 195 -23.49 -15.66 -15.71
C LYS A 195 -23.12 -14.23 -16.08
N PRO A 196 -23.85 -13.23 -15.59
CA PRO A 196 -23.47 -11.84 -15.72
C PRO A 196 -22.26 -11.52 -14.79
N TYR A 197 -21.28 -10.79 -15.33
CA TYR A 197 -20.10 -10.29 -14.60
C TYR A 197 -20.23 -8.78 -14.41
N ILE A 198 -20.89 -8.35 -13.36
CA ILE A 198 -21.17 -6.93 -13.07
C ILE A 198 -19.89 -6.11 -12.89
N GLY A 199 -18.82 -6.74 -12.40
CA GLY A 199 -17.54 -6.07 -12.18
C GLY A 199 -16.76 -5.75 -13.47
N VAL A 200 -17.16 -6.26 -14.63
CA VAL A 200 -16.54 -5.94 -15.92
C VAL A 200 -17.18 -4.68 -16.48
N ARG A 201 -16.40 -3.63 -16.61
CA ARG A 201 -16.92 -2.36 -17.13
C ARG A 201 -16.90 -2.31 -18.65
N THR A 202 -18.03 -1.93 -19.21
CA THR A 202 -18.23 -1.81 -20.66
C THR A 202 -18.61 -0.37 -21.04
N VAL A 203 -18.44 -0.03 -22.30
CA VAL A 203 -18.77 1.27 -22.87
C VAL A 203 -19.44 1.07 -24.23
N LYS A 204 -20.48 1.83 -24.50
CA LYS A 204 -21.14 1.84 -25.81
C LYS A 204 -20.35 2.71 -26.79
N LYS A 205 -19.86 2.10 -27.85
CA LYS A 205 -19.18 2.75 -28.99
C LYS A 205 -20.11 2.80 -30.21
N THR A 206 -19.69 3.46 -31.27
CA THR A 206 -20.47 3.56 -32.53
C THR A 206 -20.71 2.21 -33.20
N ASP A 207 -19.80 1.26 -33.02
CA ASP A 207 -19.83 -0.10 -33.58
C ASP A 207 -20.35 -1.17 -32.60
N GLY A 208 -20.95 -0.77 -31.47
CA GLY A 208 -21.49 -1.66 -30.46
C GLY A 208 -20.83 -1.50 -29.08
N TRP A 209 -21.04 -2.46 -28.20
CA TRP A 209 -20.43 -2.48 -26.88
C TRP A 209 -18.97 -2.96 -26.93
N ASP A 210 -18.14 -2.38 -26.06
CA ASP A 210 -16.74 -2.76 -25.86
C ASP A 210 -16.36 -2.70 -24.39
N PHE A 211 -15.24 -3.32 -24.02
CA PHE A 211 -14.68 -3.25 -22.67
C PHE A 211 -13.95 -1.91 -22.47
N THR A 212 -14.10 -1.31 -21.29
CA THR A 212 -13.32 -0.11 -20.93
C THR A 212 -11.87 -0.45 -20.61
N GLY A 213 -11.60 -1.67 -20.19
CA GLY A 213 -10.31 -2.09 -19.65
C GLY A 213 -10.33 -2.30 -18.13
N VAL A 214 -11.45 -2.02 -17.46
CA VAL A 214 -11.55 -2.06 -15.99
C VAL A 214 -12.38 -3.25 -15.53
N CYS A 215 -11.82 -3.99 -14.57
CA CYS A 215 -12.50 -5.04 -13.80
C CYS A 215 -12.51 -4.68 -12.32
N ALA A 216 -13.68 -4.63 -11.72
CA ALA A 216 -13.92 -4.62 -10.29
C ALA A 216 -14.44 -6.00 -9.88
N GLU A 217 -14.60 -6.24 -8.56
CA GLU A 217 -15.06 -7.52 -8.02
C GLU A 217 -14.09 -8.70 -8.25
N THR A 218 -14.02 -9.57 -7.27
CA THR A 218 -12.99 -10.64 -7.20
C THR A 218 -12.99 -11.57 -8.40
N GLU A 219 -14.18 -11.95 -8.92
CA GLU A 219 -14.26 -12.86 -10.06
C GLU A 219 -13.75 -12.22 -11.36
N ALA A 220 -14.17 -10.98 -11.65
CA ALA A 220 -13.75 -10.26 -12.85
C ALA A 220 -12.25 -9.94 -12.84
N MET A 221 -11.72 -9.54 -11.66
CA MET A 221 -10.28 -9.32 -11.44
C MET A 221 -9.50 -10.63 -11.63
N GLY A 222 -10.02 -11.75 -11.11
CA GLY A 222 -9.41 -13.07 -11.25
C GLY A 222 -9.27 -13.50 -12.71
N LEU A 223 -10.27 -13.22 -13.55
CA LEU A 223 -10.19 -13.48 -14.98
C LEU A 223 -9.08 -12.67 -15.66
N LEU A 224 -9.00 -11.37 -15.33
CA LEU A 224 -7.98 -10.50 -15.91
C LEU A 224 -6.58 -10.89 -15.43
N ASN A 225 -6.41 -11.22 -14.16
CA ASN A 225 -5.14 -11.68 -13.59
C ASN A 225 -4.66 -12.99 -14.22
N ALA A 226 -5.56 -13.87 -14.68
CA ALA A 226 -5.18 -15.10 -15.37
C ALA A 226 -4.36 -14.83 -16.65
N ALA A 227 -4.52 -13.66 -17.27
CA ALA A 227 -3.71 -13.24 -18.41
C ALA A 227 -2.23 -13.02 -18.07
N THR A 228 -1.91 -12.79 -16.79
CA THR A 228 -0.54 -12.57 -16.32
C THR A 228 0.13 -13.82 -15.77
N GLN A 229 -0.65 -14.85 -15.41
CA GLN A 229 -0.14 -16.07 -14.76
C GLN A 229 0.29 -17.14 -15.76
N ASN A 230 -0.25 -17.13 -16.97
CA ASN A 230 -0.02 -18.18 -17.98
C ASN A 230 0.99 -17.75 -19.08
N ASN A 231 1.60 -16.61 -18.89
CA ASN A 231 2.61 -16.04 -19.78
C ASN A 231 3.81 -15.59 -18.96
#